data_062c7eac38a06a74ce11fd5d0ed6ae6c
#
_entry.id   062c7eac38a06a74ce11fd5d0ed6ae6c
#
_cell.length_a   1.000
_cell.length_b   1.000
_cell.length_c   1.000
_cell.angle_alpha   90.00
_cell.angle_beta   90.00
_cell.angle_gamma   90.00
#
_symmetry.space_group_name_H-M   'P 1'
#
loop_
_entity.id
_entity.type
_entity.pdbx_description
1 polymer ?
#
loop_
_entity_poly.entity_id
_entity_poly.type
_entity_poly.pdbx_seq_one_letter_code
_entity_poly.pdbx_strand_id
1 'polypeptide(L)'
;MKYEINKDTKILIVGLGLIGGSYAQALTSNGFEVGAIDTNSDSIAYATENHIISHGRCFPDADYVGQFDIIVFSLYPHTFIEWIENNQNMIKSGALITDVTGVKCGVVYKVQDILRRDLEFIGAHPMAGRELSGVRNARKEIFEGANY
;
A
#
# COMPACT_ATOMS: atom_id res chain seq x y z
N MET A 1 -20.18 -3.97 1.59
CA MET A 1 -19.70 -3.51 2.93
C MET A 1 -19.51 -2.01 2.85
N LYS A 2 -19.93 -1.25 3.82
CA LYS A 2 -19.74 0.22 3.81
C LYS A 2 -18.48 0.54 4.62
N TYR A 3 -17.43 0.98 3.94
CA TYR A 3 -16.22 1.46 4.61
C TYR A 3 -16.42 2.92 5.04
N GLU A 4 -16.27 3.18 6.32
CA GLU A 4 -16.14 4.55 6.82
C GLU A 4 -14.67 4.85 7.06
N ILE A 5 -14.11 5.68 6.20
CA ILE A 5 -12.72 6.17 6.35
C ILE A 5 -12.77 7.39 7.27
N ASN A 6 -12.11 7.28 8.40
CA ASN A 6 -12.01 8.35 9.40
C ASN A 6 -10.57 8.42 9.94
N LYS A 7 -10.32 9.27 10.92
CA LYS A 7 -8.98 9.50 11.46
C LYS A 7 -8.39 8.28 12.21
N ASP A 8 -9.21 7.34 12.62
CA ASP A 8 -8.78 6.12 13.31
C ASP A 8 -8.43 5.00 12.30
N THR A 9 -8.71 5.20 11.01
CA THR A 9 -8.39 4.25 9.94
C THR A 9 -6.89 4.10 9.80
N LYS A 10 -6.38 2.89 9.96
CA LYS A 10 -4.96 2.55 9.82
C LYS A 10 -4.67 2.03 8.43
N ILE A 11 -3.65 2.58 7.81
CA ILE A 11 -3.30 2.30 6.41
C ILE A 11 -1.91 1.71 6.32
N LEU A 12 -1.78 0.59 5.63
CA LEU A 12 -0.50 -0.06 5.33
C LEU A 12 -0.11 0.16 3.88
N ILE A 13 1.10 0.62 3.65
CA ILE A 13 1.71 0.66 2.31
C ILE A 13 2.68 -0.52 2.20
N VAL A 14 2.45 -1.38 1.23
CA VAL A 14 3.38 -2.48 0.91
C VAL A 14 4.15 -2.10 -0.35
N GLY A 15 5.44 -1.83 -0.17
CA GLY A 15 6.35 -1.28 -1.17
C GLY A 15 6.53 0.25 -1.05
N LEU A 16 7.70 0.67 -0.59
CA LEU A 16 8.11 2.07 -0.45
C LEU A 16 8.99 2.53 -1.63
N GLY A 17 8.48 2.37 -2.85
CA GLY A 17 9.05 2.99 -4.03
C GLY A 17 8.61 4.45 -4.17
N LEU A 18 8.70 4.98 -5.39
CA LEU A 18 8.22 6.32 -5.72
C LEU A 18 6.72 6.47 -5.43
N ILE A 19 5.91 5.58 -5.95
CA ILE A 19 4.44 5.66 -5.80
C ILE A 19 4.00 5.36 -4.38
N GLY A 20 4.49 4.26 -3.78
CA GLY A 20 4.14 3.90 -2.40
C GLY A 20 4.57 4.96 -1.39
N GLY A 21 5.77 5.52 -1.54
CA GLY A 21 6.24 6.64 -0.72
C GLY A 21 5.41 7.91 -0.91
N SER A 22 4.98 8.20 -2.14
CA SER A 22 4.11 9.36 -2.43
C SER A 22 2.72 9.20 -1.82
N TYR A 23 2.14 7.98 -1.86
CA TYR A 23 0.92 7.65 -1.12
C TYR A 23 1.08 7.85 0.38
N ALA A 24 2.17 7.32 0.94
CA ALA A 24 2.46 7.47 2.36
C ALA A 24 2.53 8.94 2.77
N GLN A 25 3.23 9.78 2.00
CA GLN A 25 3.29 11.23 2.24
C GLN A 25 1.92 11.90 2.19
N ALA A 26 1.13 11.59 1.17
CA ALA A 26 -0.20 12.17 1.00
C ALA A 26 -1.13 11.80 2.16
N LEU A 27 -1.15 10.54 2.56
CA LEU A 27 -1.99 10.04 3.64
C LEU A 27 -1.56 10.58 5.00
N THR A 28 -0.27 10.56 5.30
CA THR A 28 0.28 11.13 6.55
C THR A 28 0.01 12.63 6.65
N SER A 29 0.14 13.38 5.54
CA SER A 29 -0.18 14.81 5.49
C SER A 29 -1.67 15.09 5.76
N ASN A 30 -2.54 14.13 5.47
CA ASN A 30 -3.97 14.20 5.76
C ASN A 30 -4.34 13.67 7.16
N GLY A 31 -3.34 13.31 7.97
CA GLY A 31 -3.52 12.94 9.38
C GLY A 31 -3.90 11.48 9.62
N PHE A 32 -3.64 10.58 8.66
CA PHE A 32 -3.80 9.14 8.86
C PHE A 32 -2.55 8.51 9.52
N GLU A 33 -2.76 7.46 10.30
CA GLU A 33 -1.68 6.58 10.75
C GLU A 33 -1.28 5.67 9.59
N VAL A 34 -0.04 5.81 9.12
CA VAL A 34 0.49 5.06 7.98
C VAL A 34 1.65 4.19 8.41
N GLY A 35 1.51 2.88 8.27
CA GLY A 35 2.58 1.91 8.37
C GLY A 35 3.12 1.51 6.99
N ALA A 36 4.29 0.87 6.96
CA ALA A 36 4.83 0.35 5.70
C ALA A 36 5.56 -0.99 5.86
N ILE A 37 5.58 -1.75 4.78
CA ILE A 37 6.45 -2.92 4.60
C ILE A 37 7.27 -2.71 3.33
N ASP A 38 8.59 -2.82 3.45
CA ASP A 38 9.51 -2.82 2.32
C ASP A 38 10.74 -3.66 2.67
N THR A 39 11.20 -4.52 1.76
CA THR A 39 12.36 -5.37 1.99
C THR A 39 13.67 -4.58 2.15
N ASN A 40 13.69 -3.33 1.69
CA ASN A 40 14.83 -2.44 1.83
C ASN A 40 14.74 -1.67 3.16
N SER A 41 15.60 -2.03 4.11
CA SER A 41 15.67 -1.40 5.43
C SER A 41 16.02 0.10 5.37
N ASP A 42 16.79 0.54 4.37
CA ASP A 42 17.14 1.95 4.21
C ASP A 42 15.92 2.78 3.79
N SER A 43 15.01 2.20 2.99
CA SER A 43 13.76 2.84 2.63
C SER A 43 12.85 3.02 3.85
N ILE A 44 12.75 2.01 4.71
CA ILE A 44 12.01 2.08 5.98
C ILE A 44 12.60 3.13 6.91
N ALA A 45 13.93 3.10 7.11
CA ALA A 45 14.62 4.06 7.96
C ALA A 45 14.39 5.49 7.47
N TYR A 46 14.64 5.75 6.19
CA TYR A 46 14.44 7.07 5.58
C TYR A 46 13.00 7.57 5.74
N ALA A 47 12.03 6.72 5.45
CA ALA A 47 10.61 7.10 5.53
C ALA A 47 10.17 7.40 6.97
N THR A 48 10.70 6.66 7.94
CA THR A 48 10.43 6.88 9.37
C THR A 48 11.08 8.18 9.86
N GLU A 49 12.35 8.40 9.57
CA GLU A 49 13.12 9.58 9.97
C GLU A 49 12.52 10.88 9.37
N ASN A 50 11.98 10.81 8.17
CA ASN A 50 11.36 11.95 7.49
C ASN A 50 9.84 12.05 7.73
N HIS A 51 9.29 11.31 8.68
CA HIS A 51 7.86 11.31 9.04
C HIS A 51 6.92 11.05 7.85
N ILE A 52 7.39 10.28 6.87
CA ILE A 52 6.58 9.80 5.74
C ILE A 52 5.66 8.68 6.19
N ILE A 53 6.15 7.85 7.12
CA ILE A 53 5.40 6.79 7.78
C ILE A 53 5.55 6.89 9.29
N SER A 54 4.61 6.34 10.03
CA SER A 54 4.65 6.28 11.49
C SER A 54 5.61 5.19 11.98
N HIS A 55 5.62 4.06 11.30
CA HIS A 55 6.47 2.90 11.60
C HIS A 55 6.53 1.95 10.39
N GLY A 56 7.51 1.06 10.37
CA GLY A 56 7.67 0.11 9.26
C GLY A 56 8.31 -1.21 9.67
N ARG A 57 8.24 -2.19 8.77
CA ARG A 57 8.85 -3.52 8.88
C ARG A 57 9.50 -3.92 7.56
N CYS A 58 10.53 -4.76 7.63
CA CYS A 58 11.18 -5.30 6.44
C CYS A 58 10.52 -6.58 5.91
N PHE A 59 9.64 -7.18 6.70
CA PHE A 59 8.89 -8.39 6.34
C PHE A 59 7.50 -8.36 6.99
N PRO A 60 6.51 -9.06 6.40
CA PRO A 60 5.18 -9.15 7.00
C PRO A 60 5.20 -10.09 8.22
N ASP A 61 4.48 -9.69 9.27
CA ASP A 61 4.13 -10.54 10.39
C ASP A 61 2.66 -10.31 10.77
N ALA A 62 2.04 -11.31 11.39
CA ALA A 62 0.60 -11.31 11.65
C ALA A 62 0.17 -10.19 12.61
N ASP A 63 0.97 -9.91 13.64
CA ASP A 63 0.65 -8.88 14.62
C ASP A 63 0.72 -7.48 14.01
N TYR A 64 1.64 -7.30 13.07
CA TYR A 64 1.79 -6.03 12.36
C TYR A 64 0.73 -5.84 11.28
N VAL A 65 0.60 -6.79 10.37
CA VAL A 65 -0.34 -6.70 9.22
C VAL A 65 -1.79 -6.69 9.70
N GLY A 66 -2.10 -7.45 10.74
CA GLY A 66 -3.47 -7.63 11.25
C GLY A 66 -4.10 -6.39 11.90
N GLN A 67 -3.35 -5.29 12.08
CA GLN A 67 -3.89 -4.08 12.68
C GLN A 67 -4.44 -3.06 11.66
N PHE A 68 -4.19 -3.25 10.36
CA PHE A 68 -4.54 -2.27 9.33
C PHE A 68 -5.91 -2.53 8.71
N ASP A 69 -6.63 -1.45 8.44
CA ASP A 69 -7.97 -1.45 7.84
C ASP A 69 -7.91 -1.39 6.31
N ILE A 70 -6.90 -0.71 5.79
CA ILE A 70 -6.66 -0.55 4.35
C ILE A 70 -5.22 -0.92 4.04
N ILE A 71 -5.01 -1.68 2.97
CA ILE A 71 -3.67 -2.05 2.49
C ILE A 71 -3.53 -1.61 1.04
N VAL A 72 -2.52 -0.79 0.78
CA VAL A 72 -2.16 -0.31 -0.57
C VAL A 72 -0.91 -1.04 -1.04
N PHE A 73 -1.04 -1.84 -2.08
CA PHE A 73 0.09 -2.54 -2.69
C PHE A 73 0.72 -1.70 -3.80
N SER A 74 1.96 -1.29 -3.57
CA SER A 74 2.81 -0.58 -4.53
C SER A 74 3.98 -1.47 -4.96
N LEU A 75 3.64 -2.63 -5.48
CA LEU A 75 4.56 -3.67 -5.93
C LEU A 75 4.39 -3.93 -7.43
N TYR A 76 5.38 -4.60 -8.04
CA TYR A 76 5.18 -5.15 -9.38
C TYR A 76 4.08 -6.22 -9.37
N PRO A 77 3.34 -6.41 -10.48
CA PRO A 77 2.18 -7.30 -10.54
C PRO A 77 2.43 -8.71 -10.02
N HIS A 78 3.53 -9.32 -10.43
CA HIS A 78 3.89 -10.67 -9.97
C HIS A 78 4.16 -10.73 -8.47
N THR A 79 4.93 -9.78 -7.95
CA THR A 79 5.27 -9.69 -6.52
C THR A 79 4.02 -9.44 -5.66
N PHE A 80 3.07 -8.65 -6.15
CA PHE A 80 1.80 -8.42 -5.47
C PHE A 80 0.98 -9.70 -5.35
N ILE A 81 0.82 -10.44 -6.45
CA ILE A 81 0.09 -11.73 -6.45
C ILE A 81 0.75 -12.70 -5.48
N GLU A 82 2.06 -12.88 -5.56
CA GLU A 82 2.85 -13.74 -4.67
C GLU A 82 2.70 -13.33 -3.20
N TRP A 83 2.69 -12.03 -2.92
CA TRP A 83 2.49 -11.53 -1.56
C TRP A 83 1.11 -11.94 -1.01
N ILE A 84 0.07 -11.80 -1.80
CA ILE A 84 -1.30 -12.21 -1.41
C ILE A 84 -1.35 -13.72 -1.19
N GLU A 85 -0.82 -14.52 -2.10
CA GLU A 85 -0.80 -15.99 -1.97
C GLU A 85 -0.15 -16.44 -0.66
N ASN A 86 0.93 -15.80 -0.26
CA ASN A 86 1.72 -16.20 0.90
C ASN A 86 1.25 -15.58 2.23
N ASN A 87 0.64 -14.40 2.22
CA ASN A 87 0.48 -13.62 3.44
C ASN A 87 -0.96 -13.14 3.75
N GLN A 88 -1.93 -13.41 2.88
CA GLN A 88 -3.30 -12.91 3.11
C GLN A 88 -3.92 -13.37 4.43
N ASN A 89 -3.45 -14.48 5.00
CA ASN A 89 -3.93 -14.98 6.31
C ASN A 89 -3.58 -14.05 7.48
N MET A 90 -2.59 -13.15 7.29
CA MET A 90 -2.21 -12.13 8.26
C MET A 90 -3.12 -10.91 8.22
N ILE A 91 -3.89 -10.76 7.13
CA ILE A 91 -4.76 -9.59 6.91
C ILE A 91 -6.01 -9.70 7.79
N LYS A 92 -6.32 -8.61 8.46
CA LYS A 92 -7.53 -8.45 9.28
C LYS A 92 -8.79 -8.71 8.44
N SER A 93 -9.72 -9.49 8.99
CA SER A 93 -11.02 -9.72 8.36
C SER A 93 -11.75 -8.40 8.11
N GLY A 94 -12.32 -8.23 6.92
CA GLY A 94 -13.00 -7.02 6.51
C GLY A 94 -12.08 -5.89 6.04
N ALA A 95 -10.77 -6.10 5.93
CA ALA A 95 -9.87 -5.09 5.40
C ALA A 95 -10.08 -4.86 3.90
N LEU A 96 -9.85 -3.61 3.48
CA LEU A 96 -9.88 -3.21 2.08
C LEU A 96 -8.46 -3.27 1.50
N ILE A 97 -8.34 -3.89 0.35
CA ILE A 97 -7.09 -4.00 -0.40
C ILE A 97 -7.20 -3.19 -1.69
N THR A 98 -6.17 -2.42 -2.00
CA THR A 98 -6.04 -1.75 -3.29
C THR A 98 -4.59 -1.85 -3.80
N ASP A 99 -4.39 -1.56 -5.07
CA ASP A 99 -3.07 -1.58 -5.71
C ASP A 99 -2.86 -0.35 -6.60
N VAL A 100 -1.65 -0.21 -7.12
CA VAL A 100 -1.27 0.89 -8.01
C VAL A 100 -0.77 0.40 -9.37
N THR A 101 -0.92 -0.88 -9.67
CA THR A 101 -0.36 -1.46 -10.91
C THR A 101 -1.04 -0.92 -12.16
N GLY A 102 -0.27 -0.66 -13.21
CA GLY A 102 -0.80 -0.22 -14.51
C GLY A 102 -1.46 -1.34 -15.32
N VAL A 103 -1.11 -2.59 -15.05
CA VAL A 103 -1.62 -3.77 -15.80
C VAL A 103 -2.76 -4.40 -15.01
N LYS A 104 -4.01 -4.10 -15.38
CA LYS A 104 -5.20 -4.53 -14.62
C LYS A 104 -5.73 -5.91 -14.98
N CYS A 105 -5.80 -6.26 -16.27
CA CYS A 105 -6.50 -7.47 -16.71
C CYS A 105 -6.00 -8.75 -16.01
N GLY A 106 -4.69 -8.97 -15.95
CA GLY A 106 -4.14 -10.17 -15.30
C GLY A 106 -4.18 -10.10 -13.77
N VAL A 107 -3.93 -8.92 -13.20
CA VAL A 107 -3.81 -8.74 -11.75
C VAL A 107 -5.17 -8.81 -11.05
N VAL A 108 -6.15 -8.05 -11.54
CA VAL A 108 -7.46 -7.95 -10.88
C VAL A 108 -8.14 -9.31 -10.81
N TYR A 109 -8.24 -10.01 -11.94
CA TYR A 109 -8.89 -11.32 -11.97
C TYR A 109 -8.14 -12.36 -11.11
N LYS A 110 -6.81 -12.37 -11.19
CA LYS A 110 -6.02 -13.32 -10.40
C LYS A 110 -6.15 -13.05 -8.90
N VAL A 111 -6.08 -11.80 -8.49
CA VAL A 111 -6.22 -11.44 -7.06
C VAL A 111 -7.62 -11.76 -6.55
N GLN A 112 -8.67 -11.44 -7.33
CA GLN A 112 -10.04 -11.77 -6.95
C GLN A 112 -10.30 -13.27 -6.83
N ASP A 113 -9.63 -14.08 -7.67
CA ASP A 113 -9.77 -15.54 -7.64
C ASP A 113 -9.13 -16.18 -6.40
N ILE A 114 -7.99 -15.65 -5.93
CA ILE A 114 -7.23 -16.21 -4.81
C ILE A 114 -7.54 -15.56 -3.45
N LEU A 115 -8.19 -14.39 -3.46
CA LEU A 115 -8.39 -13.61 -2.24
C LEU A 115 -9.45 -14.26 -1.34
N ARG A 116 -9.20 -14.24 -0.02
CA ARG A 116 -10.18 -14.66 0.98
C ARG A 116 -11.49 -13.87 0.82
N ARG A 117 -12.62 -14.55 1.02
CA ARG A 117 -13.96 -13.97 0.80
C ARG A 117 -14.35 -12.86 1.79
N ASP A 118 -13.65 -12.76 2.89
CA ASP A 118 -13.84 -11.73 3.91
C ASP A 118 -12.99 -10.48 3.69
N LEU A 119 -12.24 -10.44 2.59
CA LEU A 119 -11.46 -9.30 2.12
C LEU A 119 -12.08 -8.70 0.86
N GLU A 120 -11.91 -7.40 0.68
CA GLU A 120 -12.38 -6.70 -0.51
C GLU A 120 -11.19 -6.10 -1.26
N PHE A 121 -11.21 -6.23 -2.60
CA PHE A 121 -10.15 -5.71 -3.45
C PHE A 121 -10.71 -4.74 -4.48
N ILE A 122 -10.17 -3.53 -4.51
CA ILE A 122 -10.45 -2.51 -5.52
C ILE A 122 -9.17 -2.22 -6.28
N GLY A 123 -9.13 -2.63 -7.54
CA GLY A 123 -8.00 -2.32 -8.43
C GLY A 123 -7.97 -0.84 -8.77
N ALA A 124 -6.81 -0.20 -8.55
CA ALA A 124 -6.59 1.19 -8.88
C ALA A 124 -5.33 1.38 -9.75
N HIS A 125 -5.27 2.47 -10.49
CA HIS A 125 -4.11 2.87 -11.27
C HIS A 125 -4.00 4.39 -11.29
N PRO A 126 -3.34 4.99 -10.31
CA PRO A 126 -3.07 6.42 -10.37
C PRO A 126 -2.20 6.71 -11.59
N MET A 127 -2.71 7.52 -12.51
CA MET A 127 -1.99 7.94 -13.71
C MET A 127 -1.02 9.07 -13.33
N ALA A 128 -0.12 8.76 -12.44
CA ALA A 128 0.86 9.67 -11.86
C ALA A 128 2.20 8.97 -11.76
N GLY A 129 3.27 9.70 -11.87
CA GLY A 129 4.61 9.18 -11.75
C GLY A 129 5.68 10.17 -12.19
N ARG A 130 6.92 9.75 -12.04
CA ARG A 130 8.11 10.48 -12.48
C ARG A 130 9.13 9.47 -12.98
N GLU A 131 10.06 9.89 -13.82
CA GLU A 131 11.17 9.06 -14.30
C GLU A 131 12.25 8.80 -13.23
N LEU A 132 11.86 8.80 -11.96
CA LEU A 132 12.71 8.56 -10.79
C LEU A 132 12.20 7.35 -10.02
N SER A 133 13.05 6.75 -9.22
CA SER A 133 12.70 5.60 -8.38
C SER A 133 13.05 5.83 -6.91
N GLY A 134 12.43 5.02 -6.05
CA GLY A 134 12.71 5.00 -4.62
C GLY A 134 12.00 6.07 -3.80
N VAL A 135 11.88 5.81 -2.50
CA VAL A 135 11.15 6.65 -1.54
C VAL A 135 11.77 8.06 -1.39
N ARG A 136 13.07 8.21 -1.61
CA ARG A 136 13.78 9.51 -1.53
C ARG A 136 13.29 10.50 -2.60
N ASN A 137 12.76 9.99 -3.70
CA ASN A 137 12.20 10.79 -4.79
C ASN A 137 10.67 10.92 -4.71
N ALA A 138 10.05 10.29 -3.72
CA ALA A 138 8.60 10.35 -3.51
C ALA A 138 8.15 11.79 -3.22
N ARG A 139 6.99 12.17 -3.78
CA ARG A 139 6.36 13.46 -3.59
C ARG A 139 4.85 13.29 -3.67
N LYS A 140 4.12 13.75 -2.66
CA LYS A 140 2.64 13.70 -2.66
C LYS A 140 2.01 14.50 -3.80
N GLU A 141 2.70 15.53 -4.26
CA GLU A 141 2.25 16.42 -5.33
C GLU A 141 2.13 15.73 -6.70
N ILE A 142 2.68 14.53 -6.88
CA ILE A 142 2.51 13.78 -8.14
C ILE A 142 1.05 13.41 -8.41
N PHE A 143 0.21 13.39 -7.38
CA PHE A 143 -1.23 13.09 -7.51
C PHE A 143 -2.09 14.32 -7.81
N GLU A 144 -1.53 15.53 -7.72
CA GLU A 144 -2.26 16.78 -8.02
C GLU A 144 -2.66 16.82 -9.49
N GLY A 145 -3.96 16.86 -9.75
CA GLY A 145 -4.50 16.84 -11.11
C GLY A 145 -4.33 15.54 -11.88
N ALA A 146 -3.86 14.47 -11.23
CA ALA A 146 -3.74 13.17 -11.86
C ALA A 146 -5.11 12.45 -11.94
N ASN A 147 -5.31 11.69 -13.02
CA ASN A 147 -6.44 10.77 -13.13
C ASN A 147 -6.20 9.51 -12.28
N TYR A 148 -7.30 8.89 -11.85
CA TYR A 148 -7.27 7.71 -10.98
C TYR A 148 -8.09 6.58 -11.56
#